data_dccb3ed046c38a01d52df02b51bde267
#
_entry.id   dccb3ed046c38a01d52df02b51bde267
#
_cell.length_a   1.000
_cell.length_b   1.000
_cell.length_c   1.000
_cell.angle_alpha   90.00
_cell.angle_beta   90.00
_cell.angle_gamma   90.00
#
_symmetry.space_group_name_H-M   'P 1'
#
loop_
_entity.id
_entity.type
_entity.pdbx_description
1 polymer ?
#
loop_
_entity_poly.entity_id
_entity_poly.type
_entity_poly.pdbx_seq_one_letter_code
_entity_poly.pdbx_strand_id
1 'polypeptide(L)'
;MKKKSTIMALAVLVATSVSAQTVYDAANIISKDLNGTARFVGMGGAMGALGGDISTIGTNPAGIGIYRSNDAMVSFGFSSMGVESKLGSNTFNSDKNRWNFDNAGFVFSTKLGNVTTLRYVNF
;
A
#
# COMPACT_ATOMS: atom_id res chain seq x y z
N MET A 1 -45.51 9.51 24.77
CA MET A 1 -44.33 9.11 25.57
C MET A 1 -43.70 7.80 25.06
N LYS A 2 -44.51 6.79 24.69
CA LYS A 2 -43.98 5.47 24.23
C LYS A 2 -43.03 5.53 23.03
N LYS A 3 -43.30 6.38 22.02
CA LYS A 3 -42.42 6.51 20.83
C LYS A 3 -41.04 7.06 21.12
N LYS A 4 -40.90 8.00 22.08
CA LYS A 4 -39.60 8.55 22.48
C LYS A 4 -38.76 7.51 23.24
N SER A 5 -39.43 6.70 24.09
CA SER A 5 -38.78 5.61 24.81
C SER A 5 -38.30 4.50 23.88
N THR A 6 -39.06 4.18 22.82
CA THR A 6 -38.65 3.18 21.83
C THR A 6 -37.43 3.63 21.02
N ILE A 7 -37.40 4.91 20.61
CA ILE A 7 -36.23 5.48 19.87
C ILE A 7 -34.98 5.49 20.76
N MET A 8 -35.14 5.82 22.04
CA MET A 8 -34.04 5.85 22.98
C MET A 8 -33.47 4.43 23.26
N ALA A 9 -34.37 3.43 23.37
CA ALA A 9 -33.93 2.03 23.51
C ALA A 9 -33.21 1.51 22.25
N LEU A 10 -33.68 1.89 21.07
CA LEU A 10 -33.06 1.54 19.81
C LEU A 10 -31.65 2.19 19.68
N ALA A 11 -31.50 3.44 20.09
CA ALA A 11 -30.22 4.15 20.09
C ALA A 11 -29.21 3.52 21.04
N VAL A 12 -29.64 3.04 22.19
CA VAL A 12 -28.75 2.33 23.16
C VAL A 12 -28.31 0.98 22.60
N LEU A 13 -29.18 0.25 21.92
CA LEU A 13 -28.86 -1.02 21.27
C LEU A 13 -27.80 -0.86 20.15
N VAL A 14 -27.85 0.22 19.39
CA VAL A 14 -26.86 0.50 18.34
C VAL A 14 -25.52 0.93 18.94
N ALA A 15 -25.51 1.62 20.07
CA ALA A 15 -24.29 2.07 20.74
C ALA A 15 -23.46 0.93 21.33
N THR A 16 -24.06 -0.21 21.68
CA THR A 16 -23.33 -1.37 22.23
C THR A 16 -22.60 -2.21 21.18
N SER A 17 -22.89 -2.01 19.90
CA SER A 17 -22.24 -2.75 18.80
C SER A 17 -20.89 -2.15 18.35
N VAL A 18 -20.43 -1.04 18.94
CA VAL A 18 -19.20 -0.34 18.52
C VAL A 18 -17.93 -0.95 19.11
N SER A 19 -18.02 -1.94 20.00
CA SER A 19 -16.86 -2.57 20.68
C SER A 19 -16.15 -3.65 19.83
N ALA A 20 -16.52 -3.84 18.56
CA ALA A 20 -15.99 -4.92 17.73
C ALA A 20 -14.63 -4.60 17.07
N GLN A 21 -14.12 -3.37 17.23
CA GLN A 21 -12.82 -3.01 16.65
C GLN A 21 -11.72 -3.35 17.66
N THR A 22 -10.94 -4.38 17.34
CA THR A 22 -9.79 -4.77 18.12
C THR A 22 -8.54 -3.98 17.70
N VAL A 23 -7.51 -3.96 18.57
CA VAL A 23 -6.21 -3.38 18.23
C VAL A 23 -5.61 -4.05 16.97
N TYR A 24 -5.96 -5.31 16.73
CA TYR A 24 -5.54 -6.05 15.55
C TYR A 24 -6.18 -5.51 14.24
N ASP A 25 -7.43 -5.09 14.29
CA ASP A 25 -8.11 -4.49 13.13
C ASP A 25 -7.50 -3.13 12.81
N ALA A 26 -7.20 -2.33 13.83
CA ALA A 26 -6.48 -1.08 13.67
C ALA A 26 -5.07 -1.31 13.10
N ALA A 27 -4.34 -2.32 13.57
CA ALA A 27 -3.03 -2.67 13.06
C ALA A 27 -3.08 -3.10 11.59
N ASN A 28 -4.09 -3.88 11.18
CA ASN A 28 -4.29 -4.28 9.79
C ASN A 28 -4.60 -3.09 8.85
N ILE A 29 -5.34 -2.10 9.34
CA ILE A 29 -5.65 -0.90 8.55
C ILE A 29 -4.41 -0.02 8.36
N ILE A 30 -3.52 0.02 9.36
CA ILE A 30 -2.30 0.85 9.32
C ILE A 30 -1.16 0.11 8.64
N SER A 31 -1.15 -1.23 8.65
CA SER A 31 -0.12 -2.01 7.98
C SER A 31 -0.22 -1.80 6.47
N LYS A 32 0.84 -1.25 5.90
CA LYS A 32 0.97 -1.14 4.44
C LYS A 32 1.78 -2.33 3.95
N ASP A 33 1.21 -3.10 3.06
CA ASP A 33 1.97 -4.10 2.33
C ASP A 33 3.02 -3.38 1.46
N LEU A 34 4.25 -3.87 1.51
CA LEU A 34 5.32 -3.36 0.69
C LEU A 34 5.18 -3.92 -0.73
N ASN A 35 4.47 -3.18 -1.57
CA ASN A 35 4.23 -3.51 -2.97
C ASN A 35 4.93 -2.52 -3.89
N GLY A 36 5.38 -3.00 -5.04
CA GLY A 36 6.05 -2.16 -6.01
C GLY A 36 6.95 -2.94 -6.95
N THR A 37 7.91 -2.27 -7.55
CA THR A 37 8.92 -2.93 -8.37
C THR A 37 9.78 -3.87 -7.51
N ALA A 38 10.35 -4.91 -8.12
CA ALA A 38 11.25 -5.83 -7.42
C ALA A 38 12.43 -5.09 -6.76
N ARG A 39 12.88 -4.00 -7.38
CA ARG A 39 13.92 -3.13 -6.82
C ARG A 39 13.44 -2.43 -5.56
N PHE A 40 12.26 -1.84 -5.58
CA PHE A 40 11.66 -1.14 -4.45
C PHE A 40 11.43 -2.09 -3.27
N VAL A 41 10.85 -3.26 -3.54
CA VAL A 41 10.60 -4.29 -2.52
C VAL A 41 11.91 -4.86 -1.99
N GLY A 42 12.89 -5.15 -2.86
CA GLY A 42 14.21 -5.66 -2.46
C GLY A 42 15.01 -4.71 -1.58
N MET A 43 14.73 -3.40 -1.66
CA MET A 43 15.31 -2.37 -0.78
C MET A 43 14.46 -2.09 0.46
N GLY A 44 13.44 -2.90 0.72
CA GLY A 44 12.53 -2.69 1.86
C GLY A 44 11.75 -1.37 1.80
N GLY A 45 11.53 -0.82 0.60
CA GLY A 45 10.88 0.48 0.40
C GLY A 45 11.76 1.70 0.70
N ALA A 46 13.03 1.52 1.05
CA ALA A 46 13.95 2.59 1.43
C ALA A 46 14.50 3.37 0.21
N MET A 47 13.63 3.74 -0.72
CA MET A 47 13.99 4.44 -1.97
C MET A 47 13.51 5.89 -2.02
N GLY A 48 12.91 6.41 -0.97
CA GLY A 48 12.33 7.75 -0.98
C GLY A 48 13.32 8.88 -1.30
N ALA A 49 14.60 8.71 -0.96
CA ALA A 49 15.66 9.67 -1.29
C ALA A 49 16.35 9.40 -2.64
N LEU A 50 16.27 8.17 -3.15
CA LEU A 50 16.96 7.77 -4.38
C LEU A 50 16.20 8.20 -5.63
N GLY A 51 14.87 8.07 -5.64
CA GLY A 51 14.06 8.28 -6.82
C GLY A 51 14.37 7.32 -7.98
N GLY A 52 13.90 7.63 -9.17
CA GLY A 52 14.15 6.83 -10.37
C GLY A 52 13.48 5.46 -10.36
N ASP A 53 12.41 5.33 -9.61
CA ASP A 53 11.54 4.16 -9.58
C ASP A 53 10.09 4.62 -9.40
N ILE A 54 9.19 4.12 -10.21
CA ILE A 54 7.80 4.57 -10.22
C ILE A 54 7.10 4.25 -8.88
N SER A 55 7.56 3.21 -8.17
CA SER A 55 7.01 2.85 -6.86
C SER A 55 7.30 3.91 -5.79
N THR A 56 8.29 4.78 -6.02
CA THR A 56 8.62 5.87 -5.09
C THR A 56 7.63 7.03 -5.13
N ILE A 57 6.76 7.11 -6.14
CA ILE A 57 5.78 8.20 -6.27
C ILE A 57 4.89 8.32 -5.03
N GLY A 58 4.52 7.20 -4.43
CA GLY A 58 3.71 7.17 -3.22
C GLY A 58 4.41 7.69 -1.96
N THR A 59 5.75 7.69 -1.93
CA THR A 59 6.56 8.14 -0.79
C THR A 59 7.25 9.48 -1.04
N ASN A 60 7.72 9.68 -2.25
CA ASN A 60 8.37 10.91 -2.67
C ASN A 60 8.16 11.16 -4.18
N PRO A 61 7.13 11.92 -4.57
CA PRO A 61 6.85 12.20 -5.97
C PRO A 61 7.97 12.98 -6.68
N ALA A 62 8.81 13.72 -5.94
CA ALA A 62 9.97 14.41 -6.51
C ALA A 62 11.02 13.44 -7.12
N GLY A 63 10.96 12.15 -6.77
CA GLY A 63 11.79 11.12 -7.33
C GLY A 63 11.62 10.91 -8.85
N ILE A 64 10.53 11.39 -9.45
CA ILE A 64 10.35 11.45 -10.91
C ILE A 64 11.37 12.37 -11.57
N GLY A 65 11.83 13.40 -10.88
CA GLY A 65 12.79 14.39 -11.42
C GLY A 65 14.14 13.80 -11.84
N ILE A 66 14.47 12.58 -11.46
CA ILE A 66 15.72 11.91 -11.83
C ILE A 66 15.68 11.31 -13.24
N TYR A 67 14.49 11.04 -13.76
CA TYR A 67 14.36 10.44 -15.09
C TYR A 67 14.89 11.36 -16.18
N ARG A 68 15.67 10.79 -17.08
CA ARG A 68 16.26 11.49 -18.23
C ARG A 68 15.84 10.93 -19.57
N SER A 69 15.03 9.88 -19.53
CA SER A 69 14.44 9.20 -20.66
C SER A 69 13.03 8.75 -20.28
N ASN A 70 12.23 8.46 -21.30
CA ASN A 70 10.94 7.84 -21.09
C ASN A 70 11.14 6.46 -20.47
N ASP A 71 10.29 6.13 -19.53
CA ASP A 71 10.30 4.82 -18.85
C ASP A 71 8.86 4.32 -18.69
N ALA A 72 8.69 3.03 -18.87
CA ALA A 72 7.42 2.35 -18.67
C ALA A 72 7.65 1.03 -17.93
N MET A 73 6.89 0.80 -16.90
CA MET A 73 7.02 -0.44 -16.13
C MET A 73 5.67 -0.99 -15.68
N VAL A 74 5.66 -2.29 -15.48
CA VAL A 74 4.56 -3.04 -14.89
C VAL A 74 5.13 -4.07 -13.92
N SER A 75 4.55 -4.21 -12.76
CA SER A 75 4.99 -5.17 -11.74
C SER A 75 3.85 -6.06 -11.30
N PHE A 76 4.19 -7.34 -11.14
CA PHE A 76 3.31 -8.35 -10.58
C PHE A 76 4.04 -9.00 -9.41
N GLY A 77 3.32 -9.18 -8.31
CA GLY A 77 3.80 -9.87 -7.14
C GLY A 77 3.18 -11.26 -7.01
N PHE A 78 3.93 -12.18 -6.47
CA PHE A 78 3.44 -13.47 -6.01
C PHE A 78 3.84 -13.63 -4.54
N SER A 79 2.84 -13.87 -3.68
CA SER A 79 3.05 -14.08 -2.26
C SER A 79 2.54 -15.47 -1.88
N SER A 80 3.38 -16.23 -1.22
CA SER A 80 3.03 -17.52 -0.60
C SER A 80 3.24 -17.39 0.90
N MET A 81 2.18 -17.61 1.65
CA MET A 81 2.20 -17.53 3.11
C MET A 81 1.73 -18.85 3.70
N GLY A 82 2.58 -19.47 4.48
CA GLY A 82 2.25 -20.65 5.30
C GLY A 82 2.15 -20.24 6.77
N VAL A 83 1.07 -20.58 7.42
CA VAL A 83 0.86 -20.33 8.85
C VAL A 83 0.64 -21.67 9.54
N GLU A 84 1.47 -21.95 10.53
CA GLU A 84 1.27 -23.07 11.45
C GLU A 84 0.82 -22.54 12.81
N SER A 85 -0.33 -22.97 13.27
CA SER A 85 -0.87 -22.62 14.58
C SER A 85 -0.99 -23.87 15.44
N LYS A 86 -0.43 -23.81 16.66
CA LYS A 86 -0.48 -24.88 17.65
C LYS A 86 -1.39 -24.50 18.80
N LEU A 87 -2.39 -25.33 19.05
CA LEU A 87 -3.28 -25.20 20.20
C LEU A 87 -3.27 -26.52 20.98
N GLY A 88 -2.52 -26.56 22.09
CA GLY A 88 -2.28 -27.80 22.83
C GLY A 88 -1.53 -28.82 21.99
N SER A 89 -2.08 -30.01 21.80
CA SER A 89 -1.53 -31.06 20.92
C SER A 89 -2.01 -31.00 19.47
N ASN A 90 -2.89 -30.07 19.13
CA ASN A 90 -3.40 -29.92 17.77
C ASN A 90 -2.60 -28.88 17.00
N THR A 91 -2.20 -29.25 15.77
CA THR A 91 -1.51 -28.37 14.83
C THR A 91 -2.43 -28.08 13.65
N PHE A 92 -2.64 -26.81 13.37
CA PHE A 92 -3.43 -26.32 12.24
C PHE A 92 -2.49 -25.66 11.24
N ASN A 93 -2.49 -26.13 10.00
CA ASN A 93 -1.72 -25.55 8.91
C ASN A 93 -2.67 -24.84 7.95
N SER A 94 -2.31 -23.64 7.56
CA SER A 94 -3.04 -22.88 6.55
C SER A 94 -2.04 -22.26 5.57
N ASP A 95 -2.17 -22.62 4.30
CA ASP A 95 -1.35 -22.10 3.21
C ASP A 95 -2.21 -21.20 2.34
N LYS A 96 -1.67 -20.04 2.00
CA LYS A 96 -2.34 -19.07 1.13
C LYS A 96 -1.39 -18.55 0.08
N ASN A 97 -1.75 -18.76 -1.17
CA ASN A 97 -1.06 -18.20 -2.32
C ASN A 97 -1.86 -17.05 -2.91
N ARG A 98 -1.21 -15.93 -3.21
CA ARG A 98 -1.84 -14.75 -3.80
C ARG A 98 -0.98 -14.22 -4.94
N TRP A 99 -1.63 -13.93 -6.05
CA TRP A 99 -1.10 -13.10 -7.11
C TRP A 99 -1.58 -11.68 -6.88
N ASN A 100 -0.68 -10.73 -6.96
CA ASN A 100 -0.98 -9.32 -6.85
C ASN A 100 -0.52 -8.61 -8.11
N PHE A 101 -1.30 -7.66 -8.56
CA PHE A 101 -0.82 -6.60 -9.43
C PHE A 101 -0.28 -5.51 -8.52
N ASP A 102 1.00 -5.21 -8.61
CA ASP A 102 1.64 -4.28 -7.68
C ASP A 102 1.55 -2.85 -8.19
N ASN A 103 2.08 -2.59 -9.37
CA ASN A 103 1.95 -1.29 -10.00
C ASN A 103 2.15 -1.34 -11.52
N ALA A 104 1.68 -0.30 -12.19
CA ALA A 104 2.03 0.03 -13.56
C ALA A 104 2.11 1.54 -13.69
N GLY A 105 3.00 1.99 -14.55
CA GLY A 105 3.09 3.40 -14.85
C GLY A 105 4.08 3.68 -15.95
N PHE A 106 4.07 4.93 -16.36
CA PHE A 106 5.02 5.45 -17.34
C PHE A 106 5.46 6.85 -16.92
N VAL A 107 6.67 7.20 -17.31
CA VAL A 107 7.23 8.52 -17.11
C VAL A 107 7.64 9.07 -18.47
N PHE A 108 7.16 10.25 -18.80
CA PHE A 108 7.62 11.00 -19.97
C PHE A 108 8.65 12.01 -19.54
N SER A 109 9.83 11.97 -20.15
CA SER A 109 10.93 12.87 -19.89
C SER A 109 11.24 13.68 -21.16
N THR A 110 11.05 14.99 -21.08
CA THR A 110 11.32 15.90 -22.19
C THR A 110 12.51 16.78 -21.88
N LYS A 111 13.52 16.77 -22.77
CA LYS A 111 14.69 17.64 -22.65
C LYS A 111 14.35 19.04 -23.16
N LEU A 112 14.46 20.04 -22.32
CA LEU A 112 14.14 21.45 -22.62
C LEU A 112 15.27 22.23 -23.33
N GLY A 113 16.43 21.61 -23.55
CA GLY A 113 17.57 22.26 -24.20
C GLY A 113 18.73 22.54 -23.22
N ASN A 114 19.80 23.15 -23.76
CA ASN A 114 21.04 23.35 -23.00
C ASN A 114 21.17 24.76 -22.38
N VAL A 115 20.20 25.63 -22.59
CA VAL A 115 20.30 27.09 -22.31
C VAL A 115 19.57 27.44 -21.00
N THR A 116 18.78 26.57 -20.45
CA THR A 116 17.99 26.80 -19.23
C THR A 116 18.53 26.04 -18.04
N THR A 117 18.30 26.56 -16.83
CA THR A 117 18.63 25.89 -15.58
C THR A 117 17.86 24.55 -15.44
N LEU A 118 16.65 24.48 -16.00
CA LEU A 118 15.83 23.26 -16.10
C LEU A 118 16.21 22.49 -17.36
N ARG A 119 16.85 21.34 -17.18
CA ARG A 119 17.29 20.48 -18.31
C ARG A 119 16.22 19.51 -18.77
N TYR A 120 15.38 19.03 -17.87
CA TYR A 120 14.34 18.04 -18.12
C TYR A 120 13.05 18.42 -17.41
N VAL A 121 11.93 18.09 -18.03
CA VAL A 121 10.60 18.10 -17.42
C VAL A 121 10.05 16.69 -17.52
N ASN A 122 9.60 16.16 -16.40
CA ASN A 122 9.10 14.81 -16.25
C ASN A 122 7.63 14.83 -15.78
N PHE A 123 6.79 14.02 -16.40
CA PHE A 123 5.37 13.90 -16.13
C PHE A 123 5.01 12.43 -15.85
#